data_09fb8093a4edff93ce23c60299b59679
#
_entry.id   09fb8093a4edff93ce23c60299b59679
#
_cell.length_a   1.000
_cell.length_b   1.000
_cell.length_c   1.000
_cell.angle_alpha   90.00
_cell.angle_beta   90.00
_cell.angle_gamma   90.00
#
_symmetry.space_group_name_H-M   'P 1'
#
loop_
_entity.id
_entity.type
_entity.pdbx_description
1 polymer ?
#
loop_
_entity_poly.entity_id
_entity_poly.type
_entity_poly.pdbx_seq_one_letter_code
_entity_poly.pdbx_strand_id
1 'polypeptide(L)'
;MSICQNNSISLHRFVDELTIGLLPLAVSRKTIIVNQIDRELEVGSDENMLAYVLWNLLDRAVNSTRNECIQVESLRSDENTMIIVRNAGTYFYRTLTHGFRQVQHAAEKLGGSISIDYTGNNSTTIALTLRKDRSAA
;
A
#
# COMPACT_ATOMS: atom_id res chain seq x y z
N MET A 1 -7.77 -1.24 29.28
CA MET A 1 -6.87 -0.67 28.44
C MET A 1 -7.29 -0.75 27.00
N SER A 2 -6.94 0.18 26.33
CA SER A 2 -7.32 0.24 24.96
C SER A 2 -6.31 -0.48 24.10
N ILE A 3 -6.78 -1.38 23.29
CA ILE A 3 -5.92 -2.13 22.46
C ILE A 3 -5.91 -1.67 21.06
N CYS A 4 -6.98 -1.03 20.65
CA CYS A 4 -7.09 -0.59 19.28
C CYS A 4 -6.79 0.88 19.22
N GLN A 5 -5.57 1.24 19.49
CA GLN A 5 -5.22 2.63 19.40
C GLN A 5 -4.74 2.97 18.01
N ASN A 6 -5.33 4.01 17.47
CA ASN A 6 -4.86 4.53 16.20
C ASN A 6 -3.74 5.51 16.49
N ASN A 7 -2.55 5.08 16.22
CA ASN A 7 -1.38 5.92 16.39
C ASN A 7 -1.17 6.77 15.16
N SER A 8 -0.51 7.92 15.38
CA SER A 8 -0.09 8.73 14.27
C SER A 8 1.13 8.07 13.65
N ILE A 9 1.04 7.72 12.39
CA ILE A 9 2.06 6.97 11.70
C ILE A 9 2.66 7.83 10.60
N SER A 10 3.99 7.98 10.61
CA SER A 10 4.70 8.60 9.50
C SER A 10 4.67 7.60 8.35
N LEU A 11 3.89 7.89 7.34
CA LEU A 11 3.62 6.92 6.30
C LEU A 11 4.85 6.61 5.47
N HIS A 12 5.65 7.62 5.15
CA HIS A 12 6.87 7.40 4.39
C HIS A 12 7.80 6.42 5.11
N ARG A 13 8.01 6.64 6.38
CA ARG A 13 8.89 5.80 7.17
C ARG A 13 8.31 4.39 7.30
N PHE A 14 7.02 4.31 7.46
CA PHE A 14 6.35 3.04 7.62
C PHE A 14 6.54 2.17 6.38
N VAL A 15 6.38 2.77 5.20
CA VAL A 15 6.58 2.04 3.94
C VAL A 15 8.04 1.68 3.76
N ASP A 16 8.98 2.56 4.15
CA ASP A 16 10.39 2.23 4.09
C ASP A 16 10.70 0.98 4.89
N GLU A 17 10.14 0.86 6.09
CA GLU A 17 10.39 -0.30 6.93
C GLU A 17 9.84 -1.58 6.29
N LEU A 18 8.69 -1.48 5.64
CA LEU A 18 8.14 -2.63 4.95
C LEU A 18 9.01 -3.02 3.75
N THR A 19 9.54 -2.04 3.03
CA THR A 19 10.36 -2.35 1.87
C THR A 19 11.68 -2.99 2.27
N ILE A 20 12.20 -2.65 3.45
CA ILE A 20 13.40 -3.33 3.94
C ILE A 20 13.14 -4.82 4.08
N GLY A 21 11.97 -5.19 4.61
CA GLY A 21 11.62 -6.60 4.74
C GLY A 21 11.46 -7.30 3.40
N LEU A 22 11.11 -6.55 2.36
CA LEU A 22 10.93 -7.14 1.04
C LEU A 22 12.20 -7.10 0.19
N LEU A 23 13.27 -6.52 0.72
CA LEU A 23 14.47 -6.32 -0.06
C LEU A 23 15.06 -7.60 -0.64
N PRO A 24 15.17 -8.70 0.11
CA PRO A 24 15.72 -9.92 -0.48
C PRO A 24 14.91 -10.39 -1.69
N LEU A 25 13.60 -10.32 -1.60
CA LEU A 25 12.76 -10.71 -2.73
C LEU A 25 12.92 -9.75 -3.91
N ALA A 26 12.93 -8.46 -3.62
CA ALA A 26 13.08 -7.46 -4.67
C ALA A 26 14.42 -7.63 -5.40
N VAL A 27 15.49 -7.88 -4.65
CA VAL A 27 16.80 -8.09 -5.25
C VAL A 27 16.79 -9.31 -6.15
N SER A 28 16.16 -10.40 -5.71
CA SER A 28 16.10 -11.61 -6.51
C SER A 28 15.35 -11.40 -7.82
N ARG A 29 14.45 -10.45 -7.85
CA ARG A 29 13.68 -10.15 -9.05
C ARG A 29 14.19 -8.92 -9.78
N LYS A 30 15.30 -8.36 -9.32
CA LYS A 30 15.90 -7.16 -9.91
C LYS A 30 14.89 -6.03 -10.01
N THR A 31 14.12 -5.89 -8.96
CA THR A 31 13.04 -4.91 -8.87
C THR A 31 13.37 -3.91 -7.79
N ILE A 32 13.05 -2.66 -8.03
CA ILE A 32 13.32 -1.58 -7.10
C ILE A 32 11.98 -0.99 -6.67
N ILE A 33 11.83 -0.76 -5.38
CA ILE A 33 10.65 -0.07 -4.86
C ILE A 33 11.08 1.37 -4.56
N VAL A 34 10.41 2.31 -5.19
CA VAL A 34 10.70 3.72 -5.01
C VAL A 34 9.59 4.32 -4.16
N ASN A 35 9.94 4.76 -2.97
CA ASN A 35 8.99 5.32 -2.02
C ASN A 35 8.95 6.83 -2.21
N GLN A 36 7.90 7.32 -2.85
CA GLN A 36 7.71 8.73 -3.11
C GLN A 36 6.62 9.34 -2.24
N ILE A 37 6.32 8.71 -1.13
CA ILE A 37 5.33 9.23 -0.21
C ILE A 37 5.87 10.49 0.46
N ASP A 38 5.00 11.47 0.62
CA ASP A 38 5.33 12.72 1.29
C ASP A 38 5.86 12.41 2.68
N ARG A 39 7.06 12.91 2.98
CA ARG A 39 7.71 12.61 4.26
C ARG A 39 6.99 13.21 5.46
N GLU A 40 6.17 14.20 5.22
CA GLU A 40 5.45 14.85 6.31
C GLU A 40 4.04 14.31 6.48
N LEU A 41 3.64 13.36 5.65
CA LEU A 41 2.30 12.82 5.72
C LEU A 41 2.19 11.84 6.87
N GLU A 42 1.22 12.08 7.75
CA GLU A 42 0.92 11.17 8.84
C GLU A 42 -0.51 10.71 8.74
N VAL A 43 -0.74 9.47 9.12
CA VAL A 43 -2.09 8.92 9.13
C VAL A 43 -2.35 8.31 10.51
N GLY A 44 -3.59 8.41 10.97
CA GLY A 44 -4.01 7.74 12.18
C GLY A 44 -4.61 6.41 11.79
N SER A 45 -4.00 5.33 12.24
CA SER A 45 -4.46 4.02 11.82
C SER A 45 -3.96 2.95 12.78
N ASP A 46 -4.59 1.78 12.68
CA ASP A 46 -4.11 0.59 13.38
C ASP A 46 -2.86 0.11 12.66
N GLU A 47 -1.74 0.19 13.35
CA GLU A 47 -0.45 -0.06 12.73
C GLU A 47 -0.32 -1.48 12.20
N ASN A 48 -0.78 -2.45 12.98
CA ASN A 48 -0.66 -3.85 12.57
C ASN A 48 -1.50 -4.16 11.35
N MET A 49 -2.71 -3.63 11.32
CA MET A 49 -3.59 -3.89 10.20
C MET A 49 -3.12 -3.16 8.94
N LEU A 50 -2.62 -1.95 9.11
CA LEU A 50 -2.07 -1.21 7.99
C LEU A 50 -0.85 -1.94 7.42
N ALA A 51 -0.01 -2.47 8.30
CA ALA A 51 1.15 -3.24 7.86
C ALA A 51 0.72 -4.46 7.05
N TYR A 52 -0.31 -5.15 7.52
CA TYR A 52 -0.81 -6.33 6.81
C TYR A 52 -1.26 -5.96 5.40
N VAL A 53 -2.04 -4.90 5.28
CA VAL A 53 -2.56 -4.50 3.97
C VAL A 53 -1.42 -4.05 3.05
N LEU A 54 -0.58 -3.16 3.52
CA LEU A 54 0.49 -2.63 2.69
C LEU A 54 1.52 -3.69 2.32
N TRP A 55 1.87 -4.56 3.28
CA TRP A 55 2.79 -5.65 2.98
C TRP A 55 2.26 -6.51 1.85
N ASN A 56 0.97 -6.86 1.93
CA ASN A 56 0.37 -7.70 0.90
C ASN A 56 0.37 -7.03 -0.47
N LEU A 57 0.10 -5.74 -0.50
CA LEU A 57 0.11 -5.03 -1.77
C LEU A 57 1.52 -4.96 -2.36
N LEU A 58 2.50 -4.65 -1.53
CA LEU A 58 3.88 -4.53 -1.99
C LEU A 58 4.47 -5.88 -2.36
N ASP A 59 4.18 -6.90 -1.56
CA ASP A 59 4.66 -8.24 -1.82
C ASP A 59 4.15 -8.74 -3.16
N ARG A 60 2.87 -8.54 -3.43
CA ARG A 60 2.30 -8.97 -4.71
C ARG A 60 2.89 -8.18 -5.86
N ALA A 61 3.14 -6.88 -5.64
CA ALA A 61 3.74 -6.07 -6.68
C ALA A 61 5.14 -6.58 -7.02
N VAL A 62 5.95 -6.88 -6.00
CA VAL A 62 7.30 -7.37 -6.23
C VAL A 62 7.28 -8.73 -6.92
N ASN A 63 6.39 -9.62 -6.47
CA ASN A 63 6.28 -10.94 -7.07
C ASN A 63 5.81 -10.90 -8.52
N SER A 64 5.14 -9.85 -8.92
CA SER A 64 4.62 -9.71 -10.26
C SER A 64 5.54 -8.93 -11.19
N THR A 65 6.67 -8.48 -10.68
CA THR A 65 7.53 -7.57 -11.41
C THR A 65 8.91 -8.18 -11.56
N ARG A 66 9.56 -7.88 -12.66
CA ARG A 66 10.92 -8.33 -12.88
C ARG A 66 11.67 -7.28 -13.68
N ASN A 67 12.83 -6.85 -13.18
CA ASN A 67 13.65 -5.84 -13.84
C ASN A 67 12.94 -4.52 -14.01
N GLU A 68 12.11 -4.15 -13.02
CA GLU A 68 11.32 -2.93 -13.12
C GLU A 68 11.27 -2.18 -11.81
N CYS A 69 10.61 -1.05 -11.87
CA CYS A 69 10.49 -0.16 -10.74
C CYS A 69 9.05 -0.12 -10.29
N ILE A 70 8.85 -0.27 -9.00
CA ILE A 70 7.53 -0.11 -8.41
C ILE A 70 7.52 1.23 -7.69
N GLN A 71 6.54 2.08 -7.98
CA GLN A 71 6.45 3.40 -7.38
C GLN A 71 5.33 3.41 -6.35
N VAL A 72 5.64 3.95 -5.18
CA VAL A 72 4.65 4.11 -4.12
C VAL A 72 4.51 5.60 -3.87
N GLU A 73 3.30 6.10 -4.04
CA GLU A 73 3.01 7.53 -3.93
C GLU A 73 1.87 7.76 -2.96
N SER A 74 1.68 9.01 -2.58
CA SER A 74 0.56 9.39 -1.74
C SER A 74 -0.16 10.56 -2.33
N LEU A 75 -1.48 10.60 -2.11
CA LEU A 75 -2.32 11.73 -2.45
C LEU A 75 -3.17 12.04 -1.24
N ARG A 76 -3.32 13.32 -0.97
CA ARG A 76 -4.06 13.76 0.19
C ARG A 76 -5.19 14.67 -0.24
N SER A 77 -6.38 14.41 0.27
CA SER A 77 -7.50 15.29 0.07
C SER A 77 -8.06 15.67 1.44
N ASP A 78 -9.11 16.47 1.44
CA ASP A 78 -9.67 16.93 2.71
C ASP A 78 -10.19 15.79 3.57
N GLU A 79 -10.66 14.72 2.95
CA GLU A 79 -11.29 13.64 3.70
C GLU A 79 -10.56 12.32 3.63
N ASN A 80 -9.64 12.18 2.70
CA ASN A 80 -8.99 10.90 2.47
C ASN A 80 -7.50 11.05 2.26
N THR A 81 -6.80 9.98 2.57
CA THR A 81 -5.39 9.81 2.20
C THR A 81 -5.32 8.57 1.33
N MET A 82 -4.69 8.69 0.18
CA MET A 82 -4.53 7.57 -0.73
C MET A 82 -3.07 7.17 -0.81
N ILE A 83 -2.82 5.89 -0.76
CA ILE A 83 -1.51 5.31 -0.99
C ILE A 83 -1.61 4.57 -2.30
N ILE A 84 -0.77 4.95 -3.27
CA ILE A 84 -0.88 4.44 -4.62
C ILE A 84 0.36 3.63 -4.95
N VAL A 85 0.15 2.39 -5.37
CA VAL A 85 1.23 1.50 -5.79
C VAL A 85 1.09 1.31 -7.29
N ARG A 86 2.10 1.73 -8.03
CA ARG A 86 2.11 1.64 -9.49
C ARG A 86 3.14 0.62 -9.93
N ASN A 87 2.71 -0.24 -10.82
CA ASN A 87 3.56 -1.29 -11.33
C ASN A 87 3.30 -1.44 -12.82
N ALA A 88 4.37 -1.52 -13.61
CA ALA A 88 4.23 -1.79 -15.04
C ALA A 88 4.07 -3.28 -15.24
N GLY A 89 2.97 -3.71 -15.85
CA GLY A 89 2.79 -5.11 -16.14
C GLY A 89 1.41 -5.62 -15.76
N THR A 90 0.93 -6.58 -16.55
CA THR A 90 -0.39 -7.15 -16.34
C THR A 90 -0.41 -8.23 -15.28
N TYR A 91 0.76 -8.76 -14.93
CA TYR A 91 0.86 -9.82 -13.93
C TYR A 91 0.34 -9.40 -12.58
N PHE A 92 0.53 -8.15 -12.24
CA PHE A 92 0.10 -7.63 -10.96
C PHE A 92 -1.39 -7.88 -10.75
N TYR A 93 -2.18 -7.59 -11.78
CA TYR A 93 -3.62 -7.78 -11.70
C TYR A 93 -3.98 -9.25 -11.43
N ARG A 94 -3.35 -10.16 -12.14
CA ARG A 94 -3.64 -11.58 -11.97
C ARG A 94 -3.29 -12.05 -10.56
N THR A 95 -2.14 -11.62 -10.07
CA THR A 95 -1.70 -12.04 -8.75
C THR A 95 -2.64 -11.53 -7.68
N LEU A 96 -3.24 -10.37 -7.90
CA LEU A 96 -4.12 -9.78 -6.92
C LEU A 96 -5.44 -10.50 -6.78
N THR A 97 -5.90 -11.21 -7.81
CA THR A 97 -7.18 -11.88 -7.72
C THR A 97 -7.14 -13.07 -6.77
N HIS A 98 -5.95 -13.59 -6.48
CA HIS A 98 -5.81 -14.72 -5.58
C HIS A 98 -5.67 -14.26 -4.13
N GLY A 99 -6.65 -14.59 -3.29
CA GLY A 99 -6.59 -14.24 -1.88
C GLY A 99 -6.74 -12.76 -1.60
N PHE A 100 -7.09 -11.98 -2.61
CA PHE A 100 -7.15 -10.53 -2.44
C PHE A 100 -8.35 -10.11 -1.59
N ARG A 101 -9.36 -10.94 -1.50
CA ARG A 101 -10.55 -10.61 -0.73
C ARG A 101 -10.22 -10.36 0.75
N GLN A 102 -9.28 -11.12 1.28
CA GLN A 102 -8.88 -10.95 2.67
C GLN A 102 -8.19 -9.61 2.88
N VAL A 103 -7.40 -9.19 1.92
CA VAL A 103 -6.71 -7.90 2.00
C VAL A 103 -7.74 -6.77 1.91
N GLN A 104 -8.72 -6.91 1.03
CA GLN A 104 -9.79 -5.93 0.94
C GLN A 104 -10.57 -5.83 2.24
N HIS A 105 -10.84 -6.97 2.86
CA HIS A 105 -11.55 -7.01 4.13
C HIS A 105 -10.78 -6.24 5.20
N ALA A 106 -9.47 -6.45 5.25
CA ALA A 106 -8.64 -5.75 6.21
C ALA A 106 -8.65 -4.25 5.96
N ALA A 107 -8.62 -3.84 4.68
CA ALA A 107 -8.68 -2.43 4.35
C ALA A 107 -9.99 -1.82 4.80
N GLU A 108 -11.09 -2.55 4.66
CA GLU A 108 -12.38 -2.06 5.11
C GLU A 108 -12.42 -1.87 6.62
N LYS A 109 -11.76 -2.76 7.34
CA LYS A 109 -11.70 -2.64 8.79
C LYS A 109 -10.88 -1.43 9.22
N LEU A 110 -9.99 -0.97 8.35
CA LEU A 110 -9.24 0.27 8.60
C LEU A 110 -10.08 1.51 8.31
N GLY A 111 -11.28 1.33 7.81
CA GLY A 111 -12.10 2.45 7.37
C GLY A 111 -11.74 2.91 5.99
N GLY A 112 -11.14 2.04 5.20
CA GLY A 112 -10.70 2.39 3.87
C GLY A 112 -11.19 1.42 2.83
N SER A 113 -10.59 1.51 1.65
CA SER A 113 -10.96 0.64 0.55
C SER A 113 -9.77 0.54 -0.40
N ILE A 114 -9.79 -0.51 -1.22
CA ILE A 114 -8.75 -0.71 -2.22
C ILE A 114 -9.42 -0.68 -3.58
N SER A 115 -8.83 0.09 -4.49
CA SER A 115 -9.28 0.10 -5.87
C SER A 115 -8.11 -0.28 -6.76
N ILE A 116 -8.44 -0.95 -7.87
CA ILE A 116 -7.44 -1.39 -8.83
C ILE A 116 -7.82 -0.76 -10.17
N ASP A 117 -6.87 -0.06 -10.75
CA ASP A 117 -7.08 0.55 -12.06
C ASP A 117 -6.14 -0.13 -13.04
N TYR A 118 -6.70 -0.81 -13.98
CA TYR A 118 -5.97 -1.52 -14.99
C TYR A 118 -6.21 -0.83 -16.32
N THR A 119 -5.25 0.00 -16.71
CA THR A 119 -5.36 0.67 -17.99
C THR A 119 -4.66 -0.18 -19.03
N GLY A 120 -5.17 -0.45 -20.13
CA GLY A 120 -4.61 -1.35 -21.11
C GLY A 120 -3.17 -1.08 -21.56
N ASN A 121 -2.41 -0.28 -20.85
CA ASN A 121 -1.03 0.05 -21.22
C ASN A 121 -0.01 -0.75 -20.45
N ASN A 122 -0.35 -1.97 -20.08
CA ASN A 122 0.55 -2.85 -19.34
C ASN A 122 0.98 -2.27 -18.02
N SER A 123 0.13 -1.48 -17.40
CA SER A 123 0.41 -0.96 -16.08
C SER A 123 -0.80 -1.15 -15.19
N THR A 124 -0.53 -1.38 -13.92
CA THR A 124 -1.57 -1.58 -12.92
C THR A 124 -1.33 -0.58 -11.81
N THR A 125 -2.40 0.08 -11.39
CA THR A 125 -2.35 1.03 -10.29
C THR A 125 -3.30 0.55 -9.22
N ILE A 126 -2.80 0.42 -8.00
CA ILE A 126 -3.63 0.05 -6.87
C ILE A 126 -3.62 1.20 -5.89
N ALA A 127 -4.81 1.57 -5.44
CA ALA A 127 -4.92 2.66 -4.49
C ALA A 127 -5.60 2.16 -3.23
N LEU A 128 -4.94 2.36 -2.11
CA LEU A 128 -5.52 2.16 -0.80
C LEU A 128 -5.98 3.52 -0.31
N THR A 129 -7.27 3.68 -0.14
CA THR A 129 -7.84 4.94 0.33
C THR A 129 -8.16 4.78 1.81
N LEU A 130 -7.65 5.70 2.62
CA LEU A 130 -7.90 5.71 4.05
C LEU A 130 -8.67 6.98 4.37
N ARG A 131 -9.76 6.85 5.11
CA ARG A 131 -10.48 8.01 5.56
C ARG A 131 -9.69 8.69 6.65
N LYS A 132 -9.70 10.01 6.63
CA LYS A 132 -9.11 10.73 7.73
C LYS A 132 -9.92 10.46 8.98
N ASP A 133 -9.20 10.27 10.07
CA ASP A 133 -9.85 10.03 11.33
C ASP A 133 -10.50 11.31 11.83
N ARG A 134 -11.79 11.26 12.02
CA ARG A 134 -12.53 12.40 12.54
C ARG A 134 -12.94 12.21 13.98
N SER A 135 -12.56 11.10 14.56
CA SER A 135 -12.99 10.81 15.89
C SER A 135 -12.40 11.76 16.90
N ALA A 136 -11.33 12.43 16.53
CA ALA A 136 -10.72 13.39 17.41
C ALA A 136 -11.51 14.69 17.48
N ALA A 137 -12.44 14.86 16.59
CA ALA A 137 -13.21 16.10 16.56
C ALA A 137 -14.18 16.17 17.72
#